data_a3ca312fd1a2a2a609f028bbae67f601
#
_entry.id   a3ca312fd1a2a2a609f028bbae67f601
#
_cell.length_a   1.000
_cell.length_b   1.000
_cell.length_c   1.000
_cell.angle_alpha   90.00
_cell.angle_beta   90.00
_cell.angle_gamma   90.00
#
_symmetry.space_group_name_H-M   'P 1'
#
loop_
_entity.id
_entity.type
_entity.pdbx_description
1 polymer ?
#
loop_
_entity_poly.entity_id
_entity_poly.type
_entity_poly.pdbx_seq_one_letter_code
_entity_poly.pdbx_strand_id
1 'polypeptide(L)'
;MLDETDLAIFHALEISPRAPWTAVGSAVGIDAVTAARRWDAMVAAKRAYVTCYPLITRDSHAAFLEITCRADRVRAVAATIAEDPYALRVDIVSGGSALLVLAGTMGAAALNTFILDRLPTVPGVHAVVAQPVVAVHAEGGFAAPGALPRTARRTFSERRRGTLIPSVAPVDDLDWRICLELSRDGRAPIARLSRATGASPSTITRRLRRLVSNGALHLRAGLAPSASPQGALVWLGIRVPPADVSVTVRDIGRLAGVTSVSLVAGAYNLLVKVALPHLAALEIFEATIEQADPGIRIVSRRVVLDQVRSVSRIFDVRGDAVKTVSIDLR
;
A
#
# COMPACT_ATOMS: atom_id res chain seq x y z
N MET A 1 15.36 3.52 16.94
CA MET A 1 15.36 2.37 15.99
C MET A 1 14.33 1.39 16.53
N LEU A 2 13.61 0.65 15.67
CA LEU A 2 12.73 -0.44 16.13
C LEU A 2 13.59 -1.63 16.50
N ASP A 3 13.27 -2.29 17.61
CA ASP A 3 13.94 -3.52 18.02
C ASP A 3 13.24 -4.77 17.40
N GLU A 4 13.79 -5.96 17.62
CA GLU A 4 13.25 -7.21 17.09
C GLU A 4 11.81 -7.48 17.55
N THR A 5 11.49 -7.12 18.79
CA THR A 5 10.14 -7.26 19.35
C THR A 5 9.15 -6.33 18.66
N ASP A 6 9.55 -5.08 18.39
CA ASP A 6 8.74 -4.10 17.67
C ASP A 6 8.46 -4.57 16.23
N LEU A 7 9.47 -5.11 15.55
CA LEU A 7 9.34 -5.69 14.21
C LEU A 7 8.46 -6.95 14.21
N ALA A 8 8.50 -7.77 15.26
CA ALA A 8 7.63 -8.93 15.40
C ALA A 8 6.16 -8.52 15.63
N ILE A 9 5.90 -7.50 16.46
CA ILE A 9 4.57 -6.92 16.64
C ILE A 9 4.05 -6.35 15.32
N PHE A 10 4.89 -5.58 14.62
CA PHE A 10 4.55 -5.04 13.30
C PHE A 10 4.18 -6.16 12.33
N HIS A 11 4.99 -7.20 12.23
CA HIS A 11 4.73 -8.34 11.34
C HIS A 11 3.42 -9.07 11.68
N ALA A 12 3.09 -9.22 12.97
CA ALA A 12 1.80 -9.77 13.39
C ALA A 12 0.62 -8.92 12.88
N LEU A 13 0.75 -7.59 12.98
CA LEU A 13 -0.26 -6.65 12.48
C LEU A 13 -0.27 -6.51 10.96
N GLU A 14 0.81 -6.83 10.28
CA GLU A 14 0.85 -6.94 8.83
C GLU A 14 -0.03 -8.08 8.33
N ILE A 15 0.00 -9.22 9.02
CA ILE A 15 -0.84 -10.38 8.71
C ILE A 15 -2.29 -10.11 9.12
N SER A 16 -2.51 -9.55 10.30
CA SER A 16 -3.85 -9.27 10.85
C SER A 16 -3.91 -7.91 11.53
N PRO A 17 -4.23 -6.83 10.77
CA PRO A 17 -4.11 -5.45 11.24
C PRO A 17 -4.96 -5.09 12.47
N ARG A 18 -6.02 -5.84 12.73
CA ARG A 18 -6.90 -5.68 13.89
C ARG A 18 -6.87 -6.88 14.84
N ALA A 19 -5.81 -7.69 14.79
CA ALA A 19 -5.64 -8.80 15.75
C ALA A 19 -5.77 -8.29 17.19
N PRO A 20 -6.44 -9.04 18.09
CA PRO A 20 -6.46 -8.72 19.51
C PRO A 20 -5.06 -8.78 20.10
N TRP A 21 -4.77 -7.92 21.07
CA TRP A 21 -3.43 -7.85 21.68
C TRP A 21 -3.01 -9.15 22.37
N THR A 22 -3.97 -9.93 22.84
CA THR A 22 -3.73 -11.28 23.37
C THR A 22 -3.13 -12.22 22.33
N ALA A 23 -3.64 -12.17 21.07
CA ALA A 23 -3.09 -12.96 19.97
C ALA A 23 -1.73 -12.46 19.53
N VAL A 24 -1.55 -11.12 19.44
CA VAL A 24 -0.26 -10.51 19.10
C VAL A 24 0.78 -10.86 20.15
N GLY A 25 0.47 -10.66 21.43
CA GLY A 25 1.38 -10.94 22.54
C GLY A 25 1.79 -12.43 22.57
N SER A 26 0.83 -13.33 22.44
CA SER A 26 1.11 -14.78 22.36
C SER A 26 2.04 -15.14 21.19
N ALA A 27 1.85 -14.53 20.02
CA ALA A 27 2.67 -14.81 18.85
C ALA A 27 4.11 -14.27 18.94
N VAL A 28 4.29 -13.18 19.68
CA VAL A 28 5.59 -12.50 19.89
C VAL A 28 6.31 -13.01 21.15
N GLY A 29 5.59 -13.70 22.06
CA GLY A 29 6.14 -14.19 23.32
C GLY A 29 6.18 -13.14 24.43
N ILE A 30 5.25 -12.18 24.42
CA ILE A 30 5.09 -11.13 25.44
C ILE A 30 3.63 -11.05 25.91
N ASP A 31 3.37 -10.35 26.99
CA ASP A 31 1.99 -10.12 27.43
C ASP A 31 1.25 -9.09 26.55
N ALA A 32 -0.10 -9.16 26.58
CA ALA A 32 -0.95 -8.32 25.74
C ALA A 32 -0.81 -6.80 26.01
N VAL A 33 -0.57 -6.43 27.27
CA VAL A 33 -0.44 -5.03 27.70
C VAL A 33 0.89 -4.45 27.17
N THR A 34 1.96 -5.23 27.28
CA THR A 34 3.27 -4.86 26.73
C THR A 34 3.21 -4.74 25.21
N ALA A 35 2.54 -5.66 24.50
CA ALA A 35 2.37 -5.58 23.05
C ALA A 35 1.61 -4.30 22.64
N ALA A 36 0.50 -3.99 23.32
CA ALA A 36 -0.26 -2.77 23.08
C ALA A 36 0.57 -1.51 23.34
N ARG A 37 1.23 -1.43 24.48
CA ARG A 37 2.07 -0.27 24.87
C ARG A 37 3.21 -0.02 23.88
N ARG A 38 3.89 -1.08 23.42
CA ARG A 38 4.95 -0.96 22.40
C ARG A 38 4.41 -0.44 21.08
N TRP A 39 3.28 -0.98 20.63
CA TRP A 39 2.62 -0.48 19.43
C TRP A 39 2.23 0.99 19.55
N ASP A 40 1.62 1.38 20.67
CA ASP A 40 1.21 2.77 20.90
C ASP A 40 2.44 3.71 20.90
N ALA A 41 3.55 3.26 21.45
CA ALA A 41 4.82 4.00 21.40
C ALA A 41 5.34 4.17 19.97
N MET A 42 5.26 3.12 19.14
CA MET A 42 5.63 3.21 17.71
C MET A 42 4.72 4.18 16.94
N VAL A 43 3.41 4.17 17.22
CA VAL A 43 2.43 5.08 16.61
C VAL A 43 2.66 6.52 17.07
N ALA A 44 2.86 6.74 18.37
CA ALA A 44 3.15 8.06 18.93
C ALA A 44 4.46 8.65 18.37
N ALA A 45 5.47 7.81 18.16
CA ALA A 45 6.71 8.17 17.49
C ALA A 45 6.58 8.32 15.97
N LYS A 46 5.37 8.18 15.39
CA LYS A 46 5.05 8.28 13.96
C LYS A 46 5.81 7.28 13.07
N ARG A 47 6.27 6.16 13.66
CA ARG A 47 7.06 5.13 12.99
C ARG A 47 6.22 4.01 12.41
N ALA A 48 5.06 3.72 13.01
CA ALA A 48 4.15 2.68 12.55
C ALA A 48 2.70 3.18 12.54
N TYR A 49 1.89 2.59 11.69
CA TYR A 49 0.47 2.91 11.59
C TYR A 49 -0.33 1.73 11.05
N VAL A 50 -1.62 1.72 11.32
CA VAL A 50 -2.59 0.92 10.56
C VAL A 50 -3.52 1.87 9.84
N THR A 51 -3.75 1.61 8.58
CA THR A 51 -4.67 2.35 7.71
C THR A 51 -5.53 1.37 6.92
N CYS A 52 -6.44 1.87 6.10
CA CYS A 52 -7.10 1.07 5.09
C CYS A 52 -6.94 1.69 3.71
N TYR A 53 -6.99 0.85 2.67
CA TYR A 53 -7.28 1.33 1.34
C TYR A 53 -8.73 1.80 1.29
N PRO A 54 -9.04 2.75 0.39
CA PRO A 54 -10.43 3.12 0.12
C PRO A 54 -11.21 1.87 -0.31
N LEU A 55 -12.52 1.93 -0.17
CA LEU A 55 -13.39 0.82 -0.53
C LEU A 55 -13.19 0.46 -2.01
N ILE A 56 -12.84 -0.80 -2.27
CA ILE A 56 -12.64 -1.30 -3.63
C ILE A 56 -13.93 -1.93 -4.10
N THR A 57 -14.59 -1.27 -5.03
CA THR A 57 -15.84 -1.70 -5.65
C THR A 57 -15.67 -1.83 -7.16
N ARG A 58 -16.70 -2.25 -7.87
CA ARG A 58 -16.68 -2.30 -9.34
C ARG A 58 -16.49 -0.95 -10.01
N ASP A 59 -16.91 0.14 -9.32
CA ASP A 59 -16.78 1.50 -9.83
C ASP A 59 -15.44 2.15 -9.45
N SER A 60 -14.56 1.41 -8.76
CA SER A 60 -13.23 1.89 -8.42
C SER A 60 -12.32 1.81 -9.65
N HIS A 61 -11.71 2.94 -9.99
CA HIS A 61 -10.74 3.06 -11.06
C HIS A 61 -9.41 3.54 -10.50
N ALA A 62 -8.32 3.02 -11.02
CA ALA A 62 -6.98 3.43 -10.60
C ALA A 62 -6.02 3.44 -11.79
N ALA A 63 -4.98 4.27 -11.69
CA ALA A 63 -3.88 4.30 -12.64
C ALA A 63 -2.56 4.55 -11.92
N PHE A 64 -1.49 3.94 -12.40
CA PHE A 64 -0.15 4.42 -12.14
C PHE A 64 0.17 5.52 -13.14
N LEU A 65 0.68 6.64 -12.63
CA LEU A 65 1.00 7.83 -13.40
C LEU A 65 2.51 8.07 -13.31
N GLU A 66 3.15 8.04 -14.46
CA GLU A 66 4.54 8.42 -14.60
C GLU A 66 4.58 9.91 -14.95
N ILE A 67 5.11 10.73 -14.04
CA ILE A 67 5.07 12.17 -14.18
C ILE A 67 6.49 12.69 -14.41
N THR A 68 6.70 13.39 -15.51
CA THR A 68 7.92 14.12 -15.80
C THR A 68 7.78 15.55 -15.29
N CYS A 69 8.77 16.01 -14.55
CA CYS A 69 8.78 17.35 -13.95
C CYS A 69 10.07 18.09 -14.28
N ARG A 70 10.03 19.42 -14.13
CA ARG A 70 11.26 20.21 -14.03
C ARG A 70 12.11 19.74 -12.86
N ALA A 71 13.41 19.58 -13.06
CA ALA A 71 14.33 19.02 -12.06
C ALA A 71 14.35 19.81 -10.74
N ASP A 72 14.23 21.14 -10.81
CA ASP A 72 14.19 22.04 -9.65
C ASP A 72 12.82 22.03 -8.91
N ARG A 73 11.80 21.38 -9.46
CA ARG A 73 10.42 21.37 -8.94
C ARG A 73 9.94 20.01 -8.46
N VAL A 74 10.70 18.94 -8.64
CA VAL A 74 10.26 17.57 -8.34
C VAL A 74 9.66 17.44 -6.95
N ARG A 75 10.31 17.93 -5.90
CA ARG A 75 9.80 17.86 -4.52
C ARG A 75 8.53 18.70 -4.32
N ALA A 76 8.45 19.88 -4.92
CA ALA A 76 7.27 20.73 -4.82
C ALA A 76 6.06 20.11 -5.52
N VAL A 77 6.27 19.56 -6.73
CA VAL A 77 5.23 18.82 -7.46
C VAL A 77 4.77 17.59 -6.67
N ALA A 78 5.71 16.81 -6.15
CA ALA A 78 5.40 15.64 -5.34
C ALA A 78 4.58 15.99 -4.08
N ALA A 79 4.95 17.08 -3.38
CA ALA A 79 4.22 17.55 -2.20
C ALA A 79 2.80 18.03 -2.57
N THR A 80 2.64 18.77 -3.67
CA THR A 80 1.33 19.21 -4.15
C THR A 80 0.42 18.02 -4.48
N ILE A 81 0.94 17.06 -5.25
CA ILE A 81 0.17 15.86 -5.61
C ILE A 81 -0.15 15.00 -4.37
N ALA A 82 0.77 14.95 -3.40
CA ALA A 82 0.57 14.16 -2.18
C ALA A 82 -0.59 14.66 -1.30
N GLU A 83 -1.00 15.92 -1.44
CA GLU A 83 -2.16 16.47 -0.72
C GLU A 83 -3.51 16.11 -1.40
N ASP A 84 -3.49 15.69 -2.66
CA ASP A 84 -4.69 15.37 -3.39
C ASP A 84 -5.35 14.08 -2.83
N PRO A 85 -6.67 14.06 -2.56
CA PRO A 85 -7.35 12.88 -2.03
C PRO A 85 -7.28 11.67 -2.97
N TYR A 86 -7.13 11.89 -4.28
CA TYR A 86 -7.04 10.82 -5.27
C TYR A 86 -5.65 10.19 -5.37
N ALA A 87 -4.60 10.85 -4.88
CA ALA A 87 -3.26 10.29 -4.86
C ALA A 87 -3.11 9.30 -3.70
N LEU A 88 -3.05 8.02 -3.99
CA LEU A 88 -2.89 6.96 -2.98
C LEU A 88 -1.42 6.68 -2.64
N ARG A 89 -0.51 6.97 -3.57
CA ARG A 89 0.94 6.82 -3.41
C ARG A 89 1.65 7.87 -4.26
N VAL A 90 2.71 8.43 -3.72
CA VAL A 90 3.60 9.35 -4.43
C VAL A 90 5.03 8.96 -4.08
N ASP A 91 5.73 8.39 -5.05
CA ASP A 91 7.14 8.04 -4.94
C ASP A 91 7.95 8.94 -5.90
N ILE A 92 9.02 9.59 -5.40
CA ILE A 92 10.05 10.20 -6.24
C ILE A 92 10.98 9.06 -6.66
N VAL A 93 11.21 8.92 -7.96
CA VAL A 93 11.91 7.76 -8.51
C VAL A 93 13.05 8.15 -9.42
N SER A 94 14.01 7.24 -9.61
CA SER A 94 15.04 7.35 -10.63
C SER A 94 14.48 7.01 -12.02
N GLY A 95 15.21 7.38 -13.07
CA GLY A 95 14.89 7.02 -14.46
C GLY A 95 14.25 8.15 -15.25
N GLY A 96 13.50 7.82 -16.31
CA GLY A 96 12.99 8.79 -17.27
C GLY A 96 11.84 9.68 -16.77
N SER A 97 11.08 9.23 -15.76
CA SER A 97 10.05 10.03 -15.05
C SER A 97 10.55 10.39 -13.65
N ALA A 98 10.18 11.57 -13.15
CA ALA A 98 10.60 11.99 -11.81
C ALA A 98 9.72 11.40 -10.69
N LEU A 99 8.43 11.16 -10.99
CA LEU A 99 7.47 10.64 -10.02
C LEU A 99 6.75 9.41 -10.57
N LEU A 100 6.46 8.48 -9.67
CA LEU A 100 5.49 7.41 -9.89
C LEU A 100 4.36 7.58 -8.86
N VAL A 101 3.16 7.85 -9.36
CA VAL A 101 1.98 8.12 -8.54
C VAL A 101 0.95 7.02 -8.77
N LEU A 102 0.39 6.43 -7.71
CA LEU A 102 -0.83 5.64 -7.81
C LEU A 102 -2.00 6.56 -7.49
N ALA A 103 -2.87 6.77 -8.46
CA ALA A 103 -4.13 7.49 -8.27
C ALA A 103 -5.32 6.53 -8.30
N GLY A 104 -6.37 6.86 -7.54
CA GLY A 104 -7.62 6.11 -7.52
C GLY A 104 -8.83 7.01 -7.33
N THR A 105 -9.95 6.64 -7.95
CA THR A 105 -11.22 7.39 -7.88
C THR A 105 -12.42 6.44 -7.93
N MET A 106 -13.59 6.93 -7.57
CA MET A 106 -14.86 6.32 -7.90
C MET A 106 -15.33 6.89 -9.25
N GLY A 107 -15.44 5.99 -10.24
CA GLY A 107 -15.81 6.35 -11.60
C GLY A 107 -14.62 6.81 -12.48
N ALA A 108 -14.65 6.36 -13.74
CA ALA A 108 -13.60 6.67 -14.70
C ALA A 108 -13.52 8.17 -15.04
N ALA A 109 -14.64 8.89 -15.06
CA ALA A 109 -14.68 10.32 -15.36
C ALA A 109 -13.85 11.14 -14.37
N ALA A 110 -13.94 10.84 -13.06
CA ALA A 110 -13.15 11.52 -12.02
C ALA A 110 -11.65 11.27 -12.21
N LEU A 111 -11.25 10.03 -12.55
CA LEU A 111 -9.86 9.71 -12.84
C LEU A 111 -9.35 10.46 -14.09
N ASN A 112 -10.16 10.50 -15.15
CA ASN A 112 -9.82 11.23 -16.38
C ASN A 112 -9.65 12.73 -16.10
N THR A 113 -10.58 13.35 -15.38
CA THR A 113 -10.46 14.75 -14.96
C THR A 113 -9.20 15.00 -14.14
N PHE A 114 -8.87 14.10 -13.21
CA PHE A 114 -7.63 14.22 -12.43
C PHE A 114 -6.39 14.19 -13.33
N ILE A 115 -6.33 13.26 -14.28
CA ILE A 115 -5.17 13.05 -15.15
C ILE A 115 -5.06 14.15 -16.22
N LEU A 116 -6.19 14.50 -16.86
CA LEU A 116 -6.16 15.36 -18.06
C LEU A 116 -6.30 16.83 -17.74
N ASP A 117 -7.00 17.19 -16.65
CA ASP A 117 -7.32 18.58 -16.35
C ASP A 117 -6.56 19.10 -15.12
N ARG A 118 -6.44 18.29 -14.05
CA ARG A 118 -5.85 18.77 -12.78
C ARG A 118 -4.33 18.63 -12.73
N LEU A 119 -3.78 17.47 -13.09
CA LEU A 119 -2.33 17.25 -13.04
C LEU A 119 -1.54 18.18 -13.96
N PRO A 120 -1.97 18.49 -15.21
CA PRO A 120 -1.25 19.42 -16.08
C PRO A 120 -1.21 20.86 -15.54
N THR A 121 -2.12 21.24 -14.64
CA THR A 121 -2.10 22.58 -14.03
C THR A 121 -1.13 22.70 -12.85
N VAL A 122 -0.56 21.60 -12.36
CA VAL A 122 0.43 21.64 -11.28
C VAL A 122 1.74 22.24 -11.80
N PRO A 123 2.19 23.38 -11.24
CA PRO A 123 3.37 24.08 -11.75
C PRO A 123 4.64 23.23 -11.70
N GLY A 124 5.23 22.96 -12.84
CA GLY A 124 6.44 22.13 -12.97
C GLY A 124 6.19 20.74 -13.54
N VAL A 125 4.95 20.33 -13.72
CA VAL A 125 4.60 19.12 -14.49
C VAL A 125 4.81 19.40 -15.98
N HIS A 126 5.48 18.47 -16.68
CA HIS A 126 5.71 18.55 -18.12
C HIS A 126 4.93 17.50 -18.90
N ALA A 127 4.88 16.28 -18.39
CA ALA A 127 4.17 15.18 -19.03
C ALA A 127 3.63 14.21 -18.00
N VAL A 128 2.50 13.59 -18.34
CA VAL A 128 1.87 12.52 -17.56
C VAL A 128 1.59 11.35 -18.49
N VAL A 129 2.13 10.18 -18.15
CA VAL A 129 1.83 8.92 -18.84
C VAL A 129 1.02 8.06 -17.89
N ALA A 130 -0.22 7.77 -18.26
CA ALA A 130 -1.11 6.96 -17.44
C ALA A 130 -1.02 5.49 -17.84
N GLN A 131 -0.96 4.63 -16.82
CA GLN A 131 -1.01 3.17 -16.95
C GLN A 131 -2.20 2.67 -16.11
N PRO A 132 -3.39 2.53 -16.72
CA PRO A 132 -4.58 2.06 -16.03
C PRO A 132 -4.34 0.72 -15.33
N VAL A 133 -4.78 0.61 -14.08
CA VAL A 133 -4.71 -0.65 -13.32
C VAL A 133 -5.84 -1.55 -13.75
N VAL A 134 -5.49 -2.74 -14.22
CA VAL A 134 -6.44 -3.80 -14.61
C VAL A 134 -6.78 -4.66 -13.40
N ALA A 135 -5.78 -5.03 -12.61
CA ALA A 135 -5.95 -5.81 -11.39
C ALA A 135 -4.77 -5.60 -10.44
N VAL A 136 -5.01 -5.71 -9.15
CA VAL A 136 -3.96 -5.77 -8.12
C VAL A 136 -3.93 -7.21 -7.59
N HIS A 137 -2.83 -7.90 -7.81
CA HIS A 137 -2.69 -9.32 -7.46
C HIS A 137 -2.00 -9.54 -6.12
N ALA A 138 -1.10 -8.66 -5.74
CA ALA A 138 -0.50 -8.66 -4.43
C ALA A 138 -0.34 -7.21 -3.97
N GLU A 139 -0.79 -6.93 -2.79
CA GLU A 139 -0.59 -5.65 -2.13
C GLU A 139 -0.39 -5.96 -0.65
N GLY A 140 0.69 -5.52 -0.11
CA GLY A 140 0.98 -5.71 1.30
C GLY A 140 2.45 -5.86 1.57
N GLY A 141 2.74 -5.75 2.80
CA GLY A 141 3.83 -6.23 3.56
C GLY A 141 5.22 -5.75 3.23
N PHE A 142 5.70 -4.97 4.16
CA PHE A 142 7.12 -4.86 4.39
C PHE A 142 7.55 -6.05 5.28
N ALA A 143 7.20 -7.29 4.90
CA ALA A 143 7.58 -8.42 5.71
C ALA A 143 9.08 -8.34 5.99
N ALA A 144 9.46 -7.98 7.21
CA ALA A 144 10.79 -8.28 7.69
C ALA A 144 10.93 -9.80 7.64
N PRO A 145 11.74 -10.38 6.73
CA PRO A 145 11.86 -11.82 6.64
C PRO A 145 12.31 -12.36 7.99
N GLY A 146 11.51 -13.22 8.62
CA GLY A 146 11.90 -13.89 9.85
C GLY A 146 11.46 -13.24 11.18
N ALA A 147 10.88 -12.03 11.20
CA ALA A 147 10.46 -11.37 12.45
C ALA A 147 9.43 -12.18 13.28
N LEU A 148 8.63 -13.05 12.64
CA LEU A 148 7.77 -14.01 13.34
C LEU A 148 8.10 -15.44 12.93
N PRO A 149 8.18 -16.39 13.89
CA PRO A 149 8.31 -17.81 13.62
C PRO A 149 7.16 -18.32 12.74
N ARG A 150 7.42 -19.31 11.89
CA ARG A 150 6.39 -19.91 11.00
C ARG A 150 5.19 -20.47 11.79
N THR A 151 5.42 -20.99 12.97
CA THR A 151 4.38 -21.49 13.89
C THR A 151 3.47 -20.38 14.39
N ALA A 152 4.02 -19.23 14.76
CA ALA A 152 3.26 -18.06 15.22
C ALA A 152 2.42 -17.42 14.10
N ARG A 153 2.86 -17.49 12.84
CA ARG A 153 2.08 -17.01 11.68
C ARG A 153 0.76 -17.75 11.51
N ARG A 154 0.68 -19.02 11.89
CA ARG A 154 -0.56 -19.84 11.82
C ARG A 154 -1.64 -19.39 12.81
N THR A 155 -1.27 -18.66 13.87
CA THR A 155 -2.22 -18.10 14.84
C THR A 155 -3.07 -16.98 14.22
N PHE A 156 -2.51 -16.28 13.24
CA PHE A 156 -3.25 -15.31 12.45
C PHE A 156 -3.80 -16.05 11.23
N SER A 157 -5.14 -16.15 11.16
CA SER A 157 -5.77 -16.69 9.94
C SER A 157 -5.12 -16.03 8.74
N GLU A 158 -4.41 -16.82 7.94
CA GLU A 158 -3.70 -16.37 6.76
C GLU A 158 -4.68 -15.62 5.88
N ARG A 159 -4.73 -14.29 6.01
CA ARG A 159 -5.19 -13.47 4.91
C ARG A 159 -4.11 -13.61 3.86
N ARG A 160 -4.38 -14.50 2.95
CA ARG A 160 -3.60 -14.65 1.72
C ARG A 160 -3.30 -13.27 1.17
N ARG A 161 -2.04 -13.00 0.86
CA ARG A 161 -1.68 -12.08 -0.21
C ARG A 161 -2.48 -12.53 -1.43
N GLY A 162 -3.64 -11.95 -1.62
CA GLY A 162 -4.59 -12.34 -2.67
C GLY A 162 -4.83 -11.17 -3.60
N THR A 163 -5.29 -11.49 -4.79
CA THR A 163 -5.79 -10.50 -5.73
C THR A 163 -6.84 -9.63 -5.05
N LEU A 164 -6.67 -8.32 -5.11
CA LEU A 164 -7.70 -7.38 -4.71
C LEU A 164 -8.80 -7.43 -5.77
N ILE A 165 -9.81 -8.25 -5.51
CA ILE A 165 -10.98 -8.37 -6.39
C ILE A 165 -11.98 -7.30 -5.93
N PRO A 166 -12.42 -6.40 -6.83
CA PRO A 166 -13.45 -5.44 -6.50
C PRO A 166 -14.70 -6.12 -5.95
N SER A 167 -15.18 -5.66 -4.80
CA SER A 167 -16.40 -6.18 -4.20
C SER A 167 -17.61 -5.89 -5.09
N VAL A 168 -18.44 -6.89 -5.28
CA VAL A 168 -19.74 -6.75 -5.94
C VAL A 168 -20.86 -6.38 -4.96
N ALA A 169 -20.59 -6.46 -3.65
CA ALA A 169 -21.56 -6.10 -2.64
C ALA A 169 -21.74 -4.58 -2.58
N PRO A 170 -22.98 -4.08 -2.48
CA PRO A 170 -23.25 -2.67 -2.40
C PRO A 170 -22.61 -2.07 -1.13
N VAL A 171 -22.08 -0.88 -1.27
CA VAL A 171 -21.57 -0.03 -0.20
C VAL A 171 -22.43 1.22 -0.11
N ASP A 172 -22.69 1.68 1.11
CA ASP A 172 -23.50 2.87 1.37
C ASP A 172 -22.69 3.97 2.09
N ASP A 173 -23.33 5.11 2.36
CA ASP A 173 -22.68 6.25 3.02
C ASP A 173 -22.12 5.91 4.42
N LEU A 174 -22.73 4.98 5.14
CA LEU A 174 -22.19 4.54 6.42
C LEU A 174 -20.88 3.76 6.24
N ASP A 175 -20.81 2.91 5.21
CA ASP A 175 -19.60 2.16 4.88
C ASP A 175 -18.46 3.10 4.51
N TRP A 176 -18.75 4.15 3.73
CA TRP A 176 -17.77 5.20 3.39
C TRP A 176 -17.30 5.96 4.62
N ARG A 177 -18.20 6.37 5.52
CA ARG A 177 -17.81 7.04 6.77
C ARG A 177 -16.95 6.16 7.66
N ILE A 178 -17.24 4.86 7.76
CA ILE A 178 -16.41 3.89 8.46
C ILE A 178 -15.02 3.81 7.82
N CYS A 179 -14.95 3.70 6.49
CA CYS A 179 -13.69 3.65 5.75
C CYS A 179 -12.85 4.91 5.96
N LEU A 180 -13.48 6.09 5.92
CA LEU A 180 -12.81 7.37 6.12
C LEU A 180 -12.14 7.46 7.51
N GLU A 181 -12.83 7.03 8.57
CA GLU A 181 -12.24 6.97 9.91
C GLU A 181 -11.11 5.94 10.01
N LEU A 182 -11.27 4.77 9.39
CA LEU A 182 -10.25 3.73 9.38
C LEU A 182 -9.04 4.09 8.53
N SER A 183 -9.18 4.96 7.53
CA SER A 183 -8.04 5.46 6.77
C SER A 183 -7.10 6.32 7.64
N ARG A 184 -7.66 7.00 8.64
CA ARG A 184 -6.89 7.77 9.63
C ARG A 184 -6.26 6.89 10.70
N ASP A 185 -7.04 5.93 11.20
CA ASP A 185 -6.59 4.96 12.21
C ASP A 185 -7.31 3.61 11.98
N GLY A 186 -6.62 2.68 11.32
CA GLY A 186 -7.17 1.36 11.00
C GLY A 186 -7.46 0.48 12.22
N ARG A 187 -6.97 0.85 13.41
CA ARG A 187 -7.26 0.20 14.69
C ARG A 187 -8.25 0.98 15.55
N ALA A 188 -8.87 2.05 15.03
CA ALA A 188 -9.85 2.83 15.76
C ALA A 188 -10.85 1.92 16.51
N PRO A 189 -11.09 2.15 17.81
CA PRO A 189 -12.05 1.37 18.61
C PRO A 189 -13.47 1.51 18.03
N ILE A 190 -14.29 0.47 18.20
CA ILE A 190 -15.70 0.47 17.74
C ILE A 190 -16.47 1.66 18.32
N ALA A 191 -16.21 2.01 19.59
CA ALA A 191 -16.85 3.16 20.25
C ALA A 191 -16.50 4.50 19.56
N ARG A 192 -15.26 4.66 19.05
CA ARG A 192 -14.86 5.84 18.28
C ARG A 192 -15.57 5.87 16.92
N LEU A 193 -15.61 4.74 16.20
CA LEU A 193 -16.32 4.63 14.93
C LEU A 193 -17.82 4.90 15.10
N SER A 194 -18.42 4.38 16.16
CA SER A 194 -19.82 4.62 16.52
C SER A 194 -20.10 6.10 16.72
N ARG A 195 -19.28 6.80 17.51
CA ARG A 195 -19.42 8.25 17.73
C ARG A 195 -19.23 9.07 16.45
N ALA A 196 -18.22 8.73 15.66
CA ALA A 196 -17.91 9.46 14.42
C ALA A 196 -18.98 9.28 13.33
N THR A 197 -19.66 8.13 13.30
CA THR A 197 -20.65 7.81 12.26
C THR A 197 -22.10 7.95 12.72
N GLY A 198 -22.37 8.08 14.03
CA GLY A 198 -23.72 8.10 14.58
C GLY A 198 -24.40 6.72 14.62
N ALA A 199 -23.74 5.65 14.18
CA ALA A 199 -24.31 4.31 14.16
C ALA A 199 -24.02 3.54 15.47
N SER A 200 -24.90 2.59 15.85
CA SER A 200 -24.70 1.78 17.06
C SER A 200 -23.42 0.90 16.99
N PRO A 201 -22.78 0.57 18.11
CA PRO A 201 -21.60 -0.31 18.15
C PRO A 201 -21.84 -1.67 17.48
N SER A 202 -23.04 -2.26 17.63
CA SER A 202 -23.41 -3.52 16.99
C SER A 202 -23.49 -3.39 15.46
N THR A 203 -24.04 -2.28 14.97
CA THR A 203 -24.10 -1.95 13.54
C THR A 203 -22.69 -1.80 12.96
N ILE A 204 -21.80 -1.05 13.62
CA ILE A 204 -20.41 -0.88 13.19
C ILE A 204 -19.70 -2.23 13.13
N THR A 205 -19.82 -3.05 14.17
CA THR A 205 -19.19 -4.39 14.22
C THR A 205 -19.65 -5.28 13.07
N ARG A 206 -20.95 -5.31 12.80
CA ARG A 206 -21.53 -6.08 11.69
C ARG A 206 -21.03 -5.58 10.33
N ARG A 207 -21.05 -4.25 10.12
CA ARG A 207 -20.59 -3.62 8.87
C ARG A 207 -19.11 -3.87 8.62
N LEU A 208 -18.27 -3.65 9.62
CA LEU A 208 -16.84 -3.89 9.53
C LEU A 208 -16.52 -5.35 9.17
N ARG A 209 -17.20 -6.32 9.83
CA ARG A 209 -17.04 -7.73 9.50
C ARG A 209 -17.44 -8.01 8.04
N ARG A 210 -18.58 -7.49 7.59
CA ARG A 210 -19.04 -7.64 6.21
C ARG A 210 -18.04 -7.07 5.21
N LEU A 211 -17.61 -5.81 5.38
CA LEU A 211 -16.70 -5.11 4.47
C LEU A 211 -15.35 -5.82 4.36
N VAL A 212 -14.89 -6.37 5.47
CA VAL A 212 -13.64 -7.13 5.51
C VAL A 212 -13.79 -8.49 4.84
N SER A 213 -14.91 -9.21 5.10
CA SER A 213 -15.12 -10.57 4.57
C SER A 213 -15.42 -10.60 3.08
N ASN A 214 -16.08 -9.57 2.55
CA ASN A 214 -16.39 -9.47 1.11
C ASN A 214 -15.28 -8.77 0.30
N GLY A 215 -14.16 -8.40 0.94
CA GLY A 215 -13.02 -7.80 0.27
C GLY A 215 -13.16 -6.33 -0.09
N ALA A 216 -14.26 -5.64 0.29
CA ALA A 216 -14.42 -4.21 0.03
C ALA A 216 -13.44 -3.37 0.86
N LEU A 217 -13.14 -3.76 2.10
CA LEU A 217 -12.25 -3.05 3.00
C LEU A 217 -10.95 -3.84 3.21
N HIS A 218 -9.84 -3.24 2.83
CA HIS A 218 -8.51 -3.78 3.01
C HIS A 218 -7.72 -2.95 4.03
N LEU A 219 -7.53 -3.52 5.22
CA LEU A 219 -6.69 -2.92 6.26
C LEU A 219 -5.23 -3.27 6.03
N ARG A 220 -4.33 -2.35 6.36
CA ARG A 220 -2.90 -2.50 6.19
C ARG A 220 -2.13 -1.89 7.36
N ALA A 221 -1.16 -2.62 7.91
CA ALA A 221 -0.11 -2.02 8.72
C ALA A 221 0.99 -1.46 7.81
N GLY A 222 1.62 -0.38 8.22
CA GLY A 222 2.73 0.24 7.51
C GLY A 222 3.77 0.79 8.48
N LEU A 223 5.03 0.79 8.05
CA LEU A 223 6.11 1.53 8.69
C LEU A 223 6.35 2.83 7.93
N ALA A 224 6.74 3.87 8.66
CA ALA A 224 7.30 5.05 8.04
C ALA A 224 8.66 4.69 7.39
N PRO A 225 9.05 5.32 6.27
CA PRO A 225 10.35 5.05 5.64
C PRO A 225 11.52 5.12 6.60
N SER A 226 11.54 6.09 7.53
CA SER A 226 12.57 6.24 8.58
C SER A 226 12.67 5.07 9.55
N ALA A 227 11.61 4.28 9.69
CA ALA A 227 11.52 3.13 10.59
C ALA A 227 11.65 1.80 9.85
N SER A 228 11.68 1.84 8.50
CA SER A 228 11.77 0.63 7.68
C SER A 228 13.18 0.05 7.71
N PRO A 229 13.34 -1.26 7.94
CA PRO A 229 14.64 -1.92 7.90
C PRO A 229 15.16 -2.14 6.47
N GLN A 230 14.45 -1.68 5.46
CA GLN A 230 14.76 -1.98 4.06
C GLN A 230 15.76 -0.99 3.48
N GLY A 231 16.74 -1.53 2.72
CA GLY A 231 17.80 -0.75 2.11
C GLY A 231 17.39 -0.05 0.82
N ALA A 232 16.60 -0.70 -0.05
CA ALA A 232 16.17 -0.14 -1.32
C ALA A 232 14.78 -0.60 -1.71
N LEU A 233 13.98 0.32 -2.25
CA LEU A 233 12.69 0.04 -2.88
C LEU A 233 12.83 0.26 -4.39
N VAL A 234 12.37 -0.69 -5.18
CA VAL A 234 12.47 -0.62 -6.64
C VAL A 234 11.11 -0.97 -7.25
N TRP A 235 10.71 -0.19 -8.24
CA TRP A 235 9.62 -0.52 -9.13
C TRP A 235 10.16 -1.12 -10.43
N LEU A 236 9.66 -2.29 -10.79
CA LEU A 236 9.98 -2.99 -12.02
C LEU A 236 8.77 -3.01 -12.95
N GLY A 237 8.93 -2.45 -14.15
CA GLY A 237 7.99 -2.63 -15.24
C GLY A 237 8.37 -3.87 -16.02
N ILE A 238 7.47 -4.85 -16.06
CA ILE A 238 7.74 -6.17 -16.61
C ILE A 238 6.74 -6.44 -17.75
N ARG A 239 7.24 -6.95 -18.86
CA ARG A 239 6.43 -7.48 -19.95
C ARG A 239 6.40 -8.99 -19.87
N VAL A 240 5.19 -9.54 -19.85
CA VAL A 240 4.91 -10.98 -19.78
C VAL A 240 3.99 -11.35 -20.94
N PRO A 241 4.20 -12.48 -21.61
CA PRO A 241 3.25 -12.99 -22.60
C PRO A 241 1.84 -13.10 -22.00
N PRO A 242 0.77 -12.68 -22.68
CA PRO A 242 -0.58 -12.68 -22.12
C PRO A 242 -1.06 -14.04 -21.58
N ALA A 243 -0.63 -15.14 -22.20
CA ALA A 243 -0.98 -16.49 -21.77
C ALA A 243 -0.39 -16.85 -20.39
N ASP A 244 0.76 -16.26 -20.02
CA ASP A 244 1.53 -16.64 -18.85
C ASP A 244 1.27 -15.70 -17.65
N VAL A 245 0.55 -14.59 -17.84
CA VAL A 245 0.31 -13.56 -16.82
C VAL A 245 -0.18 -14.15 -15.50
N SER A 246 -1.16 -15.05 -15.53
CA SER A 246 -1.76 -15.60 -14.31
C SER A 246 -0.79 -16.49 -13.51
N VAL A 247 0.12 -17.18 -14.17
CA VAL A 247 1.15 -18.01 -13.55
C VAL A 247 2.25 -17.10 -13.02
N THR A 248 2.79 -16.23 -13.86
CA THR A 248 3.86 -15.29 -13.53
C THR A 248 3.52 -14.40 -12.34
N VAL A 249 2.32 -13.82 -12.29
CA VAL A 249 1.83 -13.01 -11.18
C VAL A 249 1.87 -13.76 -9.86
N ARG A 250 1.42 -15.04 -9.88
CA ARG A 250 1.40 -15.89 -8.69
C ARG A 250 2.82 -16.17 -8.20
N ASP A 251 3.72 -16.45 -9.10
CA ASP A 251 5.10 -16.85 -8.79
C ASP A 251 5.91 -15.65 -8.34
N ILE A 252 5.85 -14.52 -9.05
CA ILE A 252 6.48 -13.26 -8.63
C ILE A 252 5.92 -12.82 -7.26
N GLY A 253 4.60 -12.91 -7.04
CA GLY A 253 3.98 -12.51 -5.77
C GLY A 253 4.44 -13.32 -4.55
N ARG A 254 5.09 -14.47 -4.76
CA ARG A 254 5.66 -15.32 -3.70
C ARG A 254 7.12 -15.02 -3.41
N LEU A 255 7.81 -14.31 -4.30
CA LEU A 255 9.21 -13.98 -4.11
C LEU A 255 9.41 -13.10 -2.88
N ALA A 256 10.50 -13.35 -2.17
CA ALA A 256 10.87 -12.54 -1.02
C ALA A 256 11.12 -11.09 -1.45
N GLY A 257 10.64 -10.15 -0.65
CA GLY A 257 10.80 -8.72 -0.93
C GLY A 257 9.72 -8.14 -1.85
N VAL A 258 8.93 -8.93 -2.58
CA VAL A 258 7.83 -8.40 -3.38
C VAL A 258 6.74 -7.84 -2.47
N THR A 259 6.44 -6.55 -2.65
CA THR A 259 5.47 -5.81 -1.83
C THR A 259 4.20 -5.42 -2.58
N SER A 260 4.25 -5.39 -3.92
CA SER A 260 3.08 -5.13 -4.77
C SER A 260 3.27 -5.76 -6.14
N VAL A 261 2.19 -6.31 -6.70
CA VAL A 261 2.12 -6.79 -8.09
C VAL A 261 0.80 -6.31 -8.68
N SER A 262 0.89 -5.46 -9.69
CA SER A 262 -0.26 -4.89 -10.37
C SER A 262 -0.23 -5.21 -11.86
N LEU A 263 -1.34 -5.70 -12.40
CA LEU A 263 -1.56 -5.78 -13.85
C LEU A 263 -1.99 -4.40 -14.33
N VAL A 264 -1.31 -3.89 -15.34
CA VAL A 264 -1.54 -2.55 -15.88
C VAL A 264 -1.68 -2.60 -17.41
N ALA A 265 -2.35 -1.60 -17.97
CA ALA A 265 -2.47 -1.43 -19.43
C ALA A 265 -1.53 -0.31 -19.87
N GLY A 266 -0.41 -0.66 -20.53
CA GLY A 266 0.58 0.32 -20.96
C GLY A 266 1.79 -0.28 -21.65
N ALA A 267 2.93 0.38 -21.53
CA ALA A 267 4.20 -0.05 -22.15
C ALA A 267 4.70 -1.42 -21.61
N TYR A 268 4.28 -1.78 -20.44
CA TYR A 268 4.44 -3.10 -19.81
C TYR A 268 3.10 -3.53 -19.22
N ASN A 269 2.92 -4.81 -18.95
CA ASN A 269 1.65 -5.30 -18.42
C ASN A 269 1.70 -5.69 -16.94
N LEU A 270 2.89 -5.77 -16.32
CA LEU A 270 3.04 -5.91 -14.88
C LEU A 270 3.90 -4.78 -14.31
N LEU A 271 3.46 -4.23 -13.19
CA LEU A 271 4.23 -3.32 -12.36
C LEU A 271 4.43 -3.96 -10.99
N VAL A 272 5.69 -4.21 -10.64
CA VAL A 272 6.09 -4.91 -9.42
C VAL A 272 6.89 -3.97 -8.53
N LYS A 273 6.52 -3.87 -7.24
CA LYS A 273 7.34 -3.19 -6.23
C LYS A 273 8.09 -4.23 -5.41
N VAL A 274 9.39 -4.08 -5.32
CA VAL A 274 10.25 -4.94 -4.51
C VAL A 274 11.02 -4.13 -3.48
N ALA A 275 11.17 -4.70 -2.32
CA ALA A 275 11.99 -4.21 -1.22
C ALA A 275 13.22 -5.10 -1.09
N LEU A 276 14.38 -4.51 -1.25
CA LEU A 276 15.66 -5.19 -1.26
C LEU A 276 16.51 -4.77 -0.04
N PRO A 277 17.37 -5.64 0.48
CA PRO A 277 18.26 -5.28 1.59
C PRO A 277 19.25 -4.17 1.19
N HIS A 278 19.68 -4.15 -0.05
CA HIS A 278 20.52 -3.12 -0.69
C HIS A 278 20.33 -3.16 -2.20
N LEU A 279 20.70 -2.09 -2.88
CA LEU A 279 20.45 -1.95 -4.33
C LEU A 279 21.18 -3.01 -5.16
N ALA A 280 22.37 -3.46 -4.76
CA ALA A 280 23.11 -4.51 -5.47
C ALA A 280 22.37 -5.87 -5.48
N ALA A 281 21.43 -6.10 -4.57
CA ALA A 281 20.60 -7.31 -4.60
C ALA A 281 19.58 -7.33 -5.77
N LEU A 282 19.45 -6.22 -6.51
CA LEU A 282 18.56 -6.12 -7.65
C LEU A 282 18.95 -7.10 -8.77
N GLU A 283 20.23 -7.23 -9.06
CA GLU A 283 20.74 -8.14 -10.09
C GLU A 283 20.32 -9.60 -9.83
N ILE A 284 20.49 -10.05 -8.58
CA ILE A 284 20.10 -11.41 -8.17
C ILE A 284 18.59 -11.58 -8.25
N PHE A 285 17.83 -10.55 -7.84
CA PHE A 285 16.38 -10.59 -7.89
C PHE A 285 15.86 -10.67 -9.34
N GLU A 286 16.42 -9.89 -10.25
CA GLU A 286 16.08 -9.91 -11.68
C GLU A 286 16.42 -11.27 -12.31
N ALA A 287 17.60 -11.80 -12.04
CA ALA A 287 17.99 -13.14 -12.51
C ALA A 287 16.99 -14.23 -12.02
N THR A 288 16.50 -14.11 -10.78
CA THR A 288 15.50 -15.03 -10.23
C THR A 288 14.18 -14.97 -11.01
N ILE A 289 13.74 -13.78 -11.42
CA ILE A 289 12.52 -13.60 -12.22
C ILE A 289 12.72 -14.17 -13.65
N GLU A 290 13.83 -13.84 -14.30
CA GLU A 290 14.08 -14.26 -15.69
C GLU A 290 14.33 -15.77 -15.82
N GLN A 291 14.92 -16.41 -14.80
CA GLN A 291 15.09 -17.87 -14.75
C GLN A 291 13.76 -18.61 -14.56
N ALA A 292 12.79 -17.99 -13.87
CA ALA A 292 11.49 -18.62 -13.66
C ALA A 292 10.65 -18.71 -14.95
N ASP A 293 10.82 -17.76 -15.89
CA ASP A 293 10.12 -17.74 -17.16
C ASP A 293 10.92 -16.97 -18.22
N PRO A 294 11.47 -17.65 -19.23
CA PRO A 294 12.25 -17.03 -20.31
C PRO A 294 11.48 -16.02 -21.18
N GLY A 295 10.15 -16.04 -21.13
CA GLY A 295 9.28 -15.07 -21.82
C GLY A 295 9.17 -13.72 -21.15
N ILE A 296 9.61 -13.60 -19.89
CA ILE A 296 9.61 -12.36 -19.12
C ILE A 296 10.68 -11.39 -19.63
N ARG A 297 10.33 -10.11 -19.68
CA ARG A 297 11.29 -9.02 -19.96
C ARG A 297 11.10 -7.88 -18.98
N ILE A 298 12.13 -7.54 -18.23
CA ILE A 298 12.17 -6.36 -17.36
C ILE A 298 12.52 -5.16 -18.26
N VAL A 299 11.53 -4.31 -18.53
CA VAL A 299 11.65 -3.19 -19.46
C VAL A 299 11.84 -1.84 -18.77
N SER A 300 11.60 -1.78 -17.47
CA SER A 300 11.77 -0.55 -16.68
C SER A 300 12.21 -0.86 -15.27
N ARG A 301 13.14 -0.05 -14.76
CA ARG A 301 13.69 -0.08 -13.40
C ARG A 301 13.65 1.32 -12.83
N ARG A 302 12.98 1.49 -11.69
CA ARG A 302 12.89 2.77 -10.99
C ARG A 302 13.18 2.56 -9.51
N VAL A 303 14.31 3.08 -9.06
CA VAL A 303 14.65 3.11 -7.63
C VAL A 303 13.82 4.21 -6.98
N VAL A 304 13.17 3.90 -5.87
CA VAL A 304 12.48 4.93 -5.07
C VAL A 304 13.53 5.73 -4.32
N LEU A 305 13.66 7.00 -4.67
CA LEU A 305 14.59 7.95 -4.06
C LEU A 305 13.99 8.56 -2.80
N ASP A 306 12.67 8.78 -2.82
CA ASP A 306 11.92 9.32 -1.69
C ASP A 306 10.46 8.85 -1.77
N GLN A 307 9.88 8.44 -0.65
CA GLN A 307 8.48 8.08 -0.55
C GLN A 307 7.72 9.22 0.12
N VAL A 308 7.01 10.02 -0.66
CA VAL A 308 6.32 11.23 -0.18
C VAL A 308 4.97 10.88 0.43
N ARG A 309 4.24 9.91 -0.17
CA ARG A 309 2.94 9.47 0.35
C ARG A 309 2.76 7.95 0.22
N SER A 310 2.18 7.35 1.26
CA SER A 310 1.68 5.98 1.20
C SER A 310 0.29 5.91 1.83
N VAL A 311 -0.70 5.66 0.98
CA VAL A 311 -2.13 5.61 1.32
C VAL A 311 -2.56 6.92 2.00
N SER A 312 -2.76 6.92 3.30
CA SER A 312 -3.20 8.10 4.07
C SER A 312 -2.06 8.86 4.76
N ARG A 313 -0.81 8.44 4.60
CA ARG A 313 0.35 9.06 5.29
C ARG A 313 1.22 9.83 4.32
N ILE A 314 1.52 11.09 4.67
CA ILE A 314 2.55 11.91 4.03
C ILE A 314 3.79 11.88 4.91
N PHE A 315 4.94 11.75 4.28
CA PHE A 315 6.25 11.68 4.93
C PHE A 315 7.09 12.90 4.56
N ASP A 316 7.95 13.30 5.48
CA ASP A 316 8.97 14.32 5.22
C ASP A 316 10.23 13.71 4.57
N VAL A 317 11.22 14.56 4.29
CA VAL A 317 12.49 14.17 3.67
C VAL A 317 13.33 13.20 4.53
N ARG A 318 13.01 13.05 5.81
CA ARG A 318 13.63 12.07 6.71
C ARG A 318 12.88 10.74 6.70
N GLY A 319 11.72 10.70 6.03
CA GLY A 319 10.83 9.56 6.00
C GLY A 319 9.94 9.42 7.24
N ASP A 320 9.80 10.47 8.05
CA ASP A 320 8.89 10.49 9.20
C ASP A 320 7.48 10.87 8.76
N ALA A 321 6.47 10.22 9.35
CA ALA A 321 5.08 10.53 9.04
C ALA A 321 4.68 11.89 9.65
N VAL A 322 4.45 12.90 8.81
CA VAL A 322 4.14 14.27 9.26
C VAL A 322 2.67 14.61 9.18
N LYS A 323 1.92 13.97 8.28
CA LYS A 323 0.51 14.29 8.07
C LYS A 323 -0.31 13.04 7.72
N THR A 324 -1.57 13.04 8.12
CA THR A 324 -2.58 12.07 7.69
C THR A 324 -3.58 12.77 6.78
N VAL A 325 -3.70 12.29 5.54
CA VAL A 325 -4.68 12.76 4.57
C VAL A 325 -5.82 11.75 4.52
N SER A 326 -7.05 12.24 4.58
CA SER A 326 -8.22 11.40 4.37
C SER A 326 -8.31 10.98 2.91
N ILE A 327 -8.67 9.73 2.68
CA ILE A 327 -8.87 9.20 1.34
C ILE A 327 -10.36 9.19 1.08
N ASP A 328 -10.85 10.16 0.32
CA ASP A 328 -12.21 10.18 -0.20
C ASP A 328 -12.14 10.16 -1.73
N LEU A 329 -12.52 9.05 -2.32
CA LEU A 329 -12.44 8.81 -3.77
C LEU A 329 -13.73 9.18 -4.50
N ARG A 330 -14.73 9.68 -3.76
CA ARG A 330 -16.05 10.08 -4.32
C ARG A 330 -15.99 11.45 -4.98
#